data_3257b13698b4ee291c0019256674b640
#
_entry.id   3257b13698b4ee291c0019256674b640
#
_cell.length_a   1.000
_cell.length_b   1.000
_cell.length_c   1.000
_cell.angle_alpha   90.00
_cell.angle_beta   90.00
_cell.angle_gamma   90.00
#
_symmetry.space_group_name_H-M   'P 1'
#
loop_
_entity.id
_entity.type
_entity.pdbx_description
1 polymer ?
#
loop_
_entity_poly.entity_id
_entity_poly.type
_entity_poly.pdbx_seq_one_letter_code
_entity_poly.pdbx_strand_id
1 'polypeptide(L)'
;AVWMVQAWWSNPTNDLLKGMGEYRQDHVMILDLTGLEAPKWNSTAYGDTVLESAEFNGTDWVWCMLENYGGNPSMDGQLAKIAHDIPAAYQEAQHMKGIGIISEATYDNPVIYDLIFDMAWTEETQDIDGWLDDYVLRRYGAYSMSAREAWDLLEQTVYHRSGNTAQVMAALPENVGRTSLPYNPQLLERAFELLLEDFDLLSASEAYRYDLTEIMRQMVNNYAVRQYNNVIDAYEAGDLETFRIEKAKFLNAFDVCDLIQGTQQDQLAGEWIGKAEDWAIRYDDFAWDCLTMNAKALITTWAGAASASALPDYAYRNYQGMMIDLYKARWERLLDERERYLIDQDPIETWNQGNYFHFYWQWVMNTPEYTRKADNSPVHIYEVAQRLLSECSVIEELPENEGNLAMNKPIEASREVNSGGSGGGYAMYANDGTLDSYWDGGPWEERPWIIVNLGRSYDIGSVQVCAYASGSRYYQFEVYVSEDGEEWTLIGAKEDEAVETNEGTTFTISAPCMARYVRVIGTFSNQI
;
A
#
# COMPACT_ATOMS: atom_id res chain seq x y z
N ALA A 1 9.39 36.47 -12.58
CA ALA A 1 9.53 35.00 -12.72
C ALA A 1 9.95 34.44 -11.36
N VAL A 2 9.43 33.28 -10.99
CA VAL A 2 9.81 32.58 -9.77
C VAL A 2 10.68 31.38 -10.18
N TRP A 3 11.81 31.22 -9.52
CA TRP A 3 12.66 30.06 -9.68
C TRP A 3 12.29 29.01 -8.63
N MET A 4 11.85 27.84 -9.08
CA MET A 4 11.50 26.72 -8.22
C MET A 4 12.71 25.79 -8.06
N VAL A 5 13.09 25.49 -6.82
CA VAL A 5 14.22 24.64 -6.46
C VAL A 5 13.69 23.43 -5.68
N GLN A 6 14.09 22.24 -6.05
CA GLN A 6 13.67 21.01 -5.38
C GLN A 6 14.55 20.69 -4.17
N ALA A 7 13.92 20.37 -3.06
CA ALA A 7 14.51 19.68 -1.92
C ALA A 7 14.02 18.23 -1.95
N TRP A 8 14.87 17.32 -2.42
CA TRP A 8 14.51 15.91 -2.60
C TRP A 8 15.53 15.00 -1.92
N TRP A 9 16.63 14.61 -2.61
CA TRP A 9 17.69 13.81 -2.01
C TRP A 9 18.52 14.58 -0.99
N SER A 10 18.62 15.89 -1.16
CA SER A 10 19.31 16.79 -0.26
C SER A 10 18.61 18.14 -0.21
N ASN A 11 18.86 18.90 0.85
CA ASN A 11 18.46 20.32 0.91
C ASN A 11 19.29 21.15 -0.07
N PRO A 12 18.76 22.28 -0.57
CA PRO A 12 19.58 23.32 -1.19
C PRO A 12 20.69 23.75 -0.25
N THR A 13 21.94 23.85 -0.74
CA THR A 13 23.08 24.19 0.09
C THR A 13 23.04 25.64 0.57
N ASN A 14 23.71 25.94 1.71
CA ASN A 14 23.88 27.31 2.19
C ASN A 14 24.47 28.23 1.13
N ASP A 15 25.47 27.75 0.37
CA ASP A 15 26.13 28.53 -0.67
C ASP A 15 25.17 28.88 -1.82
N LEU A 16 24.32 27.93 -2.21
CA LEU A 16 23.27 28.17 -3.20
C LEU A 16 22.29 29.25 -2.72
N LEU A 17 21.76 29.08 -1.49
CA LEU A 17 20.79 30.00 -0.90
C LEU A 17 21.39 31.42 -0.69
N LYS A 18 22.66 31.50 -0.28
CA LYS A 18 23.38 32.77 -0.16
C LYS A 18 23.69 33.42 -1.51
N GLY A 19 24.05 32.61 -2.50
CA GLY A 19 24.33 33.07 -3.87
C GLY A 19 23.10 33.71 -4.56
N MET A 20 21.88 33.33 -4.16
CA MET A 20 20.65 33.94 -4.64
C MET A 20 20.41 35.37 -4.08
N GLY A 21 21.07 35.72 -2.97
CA GLY A 21 21.03 37.06 -2.38
C GLY A 21 19.63 37.55 -2.07
N GLU A 22 19.36 38.83 -2.36
CA GLU A 22 18.06 39.47 -2.12
C GLU A 22 16.93 38.88 -3.00
N TYR A 23 17.26 38.30 -4.16
CA TYR A 23 16.26 37.67 -5.06
C TYR A 23 15.59 36.45 -4.44
N ARG A 24 16.21 35.84 -3.44
CA ARG A 24 15.67 34.63 -2.77
C ARG A 24 14.28 34.89 -2.19
N GLN A 25 14.06 36.02 -1.56
CA GLN A 25 12.81 36.29 -0.84
C GLN A 25 11.59 36.46 -1.75
N ASP A 26 11.78 37.01 -2.96
CA ASP A 26 10.66 37.33 -3.85
C ASP A 26 10.59 36.46 -5.11
N HIS A 27 11.67 35.73 -5.42
CA HIS A 27 11.81 35.05 -6.71
C HIS A 27 12.24 33.59 -6.62
N VAL A 28 12.40 33.05 -5.43
CA VAL A 28 12.77 31.63 -5.22
C VAL A 28 11.73 30.96 -4.36
N MET A 29 11.35 29.77 -4.74
CA MET A 29 10.44 28.91 -3.99
C MET A 29 11.05 27.51 -3.91
N ILE A 30 11.15 26.97 -2.70
CA ILE A 30 11.64 25.63 -2.47
C ILE A 30 10.45 24.66 -2.48
N LEU A 31 10.57 23.57 -3.24
CA LEU A 31 9.61 22.47 -3.21
C LEU A 31 10.16 21.39 -2.28
N ASP A 32 9.57 21.22 -1.10
CA ASP A 32 9.88 20.09 -0.22
C ASP A 32 9.15 18.85 -0.73
N LEU A 33 9.80 18.07 -1.62
CA LEU A 33 9.16 16.97 -2.35
C LEU A 33 8.77 15.79 -1.45
N THR A 34 9.33 15.70 -0.27
CA THR A 34 9.11 14.60 0.67
C THR A 34 8.44 15.08 1.96
N GLY A 35 7.60 16.09 1.86
CA GLY A 35 6.91 16.68 3.01
C GLY A 35 6.12 15.67 3.85
N LEU A 36 5.58 14.61 3.24
CA LEU A 36 4.88 13.56 3.94
C LEU A 36 5.83 12.56 4.61
N GLU A 37 6.79 12.01 3.86
CA GLU A 37 7.62 10.88 4.33
C GLU A 37 8.83 11.31 5.16
N ALA A 38 9.51 12.36 4.70
CA ALA A 38 10.76 12.84 5.28
C ALA A 38 10.88 14.36 5.11
N PRO A 39 10.05 15.14 5.83
CA PRO A 39 10.01 16.59 5.68
C PRO A 39 11.38 17.22 5.92
N LYS A 40 11.76 18.16 5.07
CA LYS A 40 13.05 18.88 5.16
C LYS A 40 12.89 20.30 5.67
N TRP A 41 11.70 20.86 5.56
CA TRP A 41 11.40 22.23 5.97
C TRP A 41 11.68 22.49 7.47
N ASN A 42 11.43 21.49 8.32
CA ASN A 42 11.60 21.59 9.78
C ASN A 42 13.01 21.15 10.26
N SER A 43 13.92 20.86 9.36
CA SER A 43 15.28 20.39 9.67
C SER A 43 16.35 21.35 9.18
N THR A 44 17.44 21.45 9.92
CA THR A 44 18.66 22.15 9.47
C THR A 44 19.70 21.22 8.88
N ALA A 45 19.54 19.90 9.01
CA ALA A 45 20.50 18.92 8.51
C ALA A 45 19.80 17.81 7.72
N TYR A 46 20.32 17.53 6.52
CA TYR A 46 19.89 16.41 5.71
C TYR A 46 21.06 15.88 4.86
N GLY A 47 21.46 14.63 5.11
CA GLY A 47 22.69 14.09 4.52
C GLY A 47 23.92 14.95 4.90
N ASP A 48 24.69 15.32 3.90
CA ASP A 48 25.88 16.18 4.07
C ASP A 48 25.57 17.70 4.06
N THR A 49 24.30 18.07 3.90
CA THR A 49 23.88 19.48 3.86
C THR A 49 23.48 19.93 5.26
N VAL A 50 24.10 21.01 5.73
CA VAL A 50 23.75 21.69 6.98
C VAL A 50 23.36 23.14 6.67
N LEU A 51 22.12 23.51 7.00
CA LEU A 51 21.56 24.86 6.84
C LEU A 51 21.78 25.69 8.12
N GLU A 52 21.72 26.99 8.00
CA GLU A 52 21.87 27.92 9.15
C GLU A 52 20.59 27.96 10.00
N SER A 53 19.42 27.78 9.38
CA SER A 53 18.12 27.68 10.05
C SER A 53 17.16 26.77 9.28
N ALA A 54 16.09 26.34 9.95
CA ALA A 54 14.98 25.62 9.33
C ALA A 54 14.30 26.46 8.24
N GLU A 55 13.31 25.88 7.58
CA GLU A 55 12.61 26.51 6.45
C GLU A 55 13.58 27.05 5.39
N PHE A 56 14.61 26.22 5.08
CA PHE A 56 15.59 26.54 4.04
C PHE A 56 16.21 27.95 4.21
N ASN A 57 16.66 28.25 5.44
CA ASN A 57 17.17 29.57 5.85
C ASN A 57 16.14 30.71 5.66
N GLY A 58 14.88 30.47 5.95
CA GLY A 58 13.79 31.45 5.79
C GLY A 58 13.46 31.76 4.33
N THR A 59 13.54 30.77 3.45
CA THR A 59 13.12 30.88 2.04
C THR A 59 11.67 30.41 1.92
N ASP A 60 10.88 31.07 1.07
CA ASP A 60 9.52 30.62 0.78
C ASP A 60 9.51 29.21 0.20
N TRP A 61 8.59 28.37 0.68
CA TRP A 61 8.54 26.96 0.30
C TRP A 61 7.11 26.42 0.18
N VAL A 62 6.99 25.29 -0.48
CA VAL A 62 5.74 24.55 -0.71
C VAL A 62 5.89 23.16 -0.13
N TRP A 63 4.93 22.74 0.68
CA TRP A 63 4.79 21.38 1.13
C TRP A 63 4.39 20.51 -0.05
N CYS A 64 5.18 19.50 -0.40
CA CYS A 64 4.88 18.62 -1.52
C CYS A 64 4.87 17.17 -1.07
N MET A 65 4.01 16.38 -1.72
CA MET A 65 4.01 14.93 -1.65
C MET A 65 4.46 14.36 -2.98
N LEU A 66 5.39 13.41 -2.94
CA LEU A 66 5.77 12.61 -4.07
C LEU A 66 4.96 11.30 -4.00
N GLU A 67 4.26 10.98 -5.07
CA GLU A 67 3.32 9.86 -5.13
C GLU A 67 3.59 9.04 -6.38
N ASN A 68 3.37 7.73 -6.29
CA ASN A 68 3.40 6.79 -7.40
C ASN A 68 4.71 6.81 -8.21
N TYR A 69 5.83 6.54 -7.56
CA TYR A 69 7.13 6.42 -8.22
C TYR A 69 7.07 5.50 -9.43
N GLY A 70 7.48 6.00 -10.60
CA GLY A 70 7.34 5.31 -11.87
C GLY A 70 5.90 5.14 -12.35
N GLY A 71 4.93 5.61 -11.56
CA GLY A 71 3.51 5.35 -11.78
C GLY A 71 3.10 3.94 -11.42
N ASN A 72 3.70 3.43 -10.36
CA ASN A 72 3.34 2.16 -9.75
C ASN A 72 1.86 2.15 -9.35
N PRO A 73 1.05 1.19 -9.82
CA PRO A 73 -0.38 1.16 -9.56
C PRO A 73 -0.76 0.50 -8.23
N SER A 74 0.03 0.62 -7.17
CA SER A 74 -0.35 0.12 -5.84
C SER A 74 -1.36 1.05 -5.17
N MET A 75 -2.27 0.48 -4.40
CA MET A 75 -2.97 1.25 -3.38
C MET A 75 -1.99 1.55 -2.25
N ASP A 76 -1.78 2.83 -1.98
CA ASP A 76 -0.77 3.34 -1.05
C ASP A 76 -1.17 4.72 -0.53
N GLY A 77 -0.71 5.08 0.65
CA GLY A 77 -0.92 6.42 1.22
C GLY A 77 -1.02 6.42 2.74
N GLN A 78 -1.13 7.62 3.32
CA GLN A 78 -1.20 7.84 4.76
C GLN A 78 -2.28 8.88 5.06
N LEU A 79 -3.57 8.47 5.03
CA LEU A 79 -4.68 9.41 5.17
C LEU A 79 -4.62 10.21 6.47
N ALA A 80 -4.53 9.54 7.61
CA ALA A 80 -4.48 10.20 8.91
C ALA A 80 -3.29 11.15 9.03
N LYS A 81 -2.13 10.76 8.49
CA LYS A 81 -0.93 11.60 8.51
C LYS A 81 -1.05 12.83 7.61
N ILE A 82 -1.66 12.72 6.44
CA ILE A 82 -1.92 13.85 5.55
C ILE A 82 -2.86 14.85 6.22
N ALA A 83 -3.96 14.36 6.83
CA ALA A 83 -4.94 15.16 7.55
C ALA A 83 -4.33 15.93 8.74
N HIS A 84 -3.26 15.41 9.33
CA HIS A 84 -2.54 16.02 10.44
C HIS A 84 -1.38 16.91 9.97
N ASP A 85 -0.47 16.40 9.14
CA ASP A 85 0.84 17.04 8.91
C ASP A 85 0.75 18.31 8.07
N ILE A 86 -0.20 18.40 7.13
CA ILE A 86 -0.34 19.61 6.30
C ILE A 86 -0.83 20.80 7.13
N PRO A 87 -1.95 20.72 7.88
CA PRO A 87 -2.37 21.80 8.77
C PRO A 87 -1.35 22.10 9.86
N ALA A 88 -0.69 21.11 10.45
CA ALA A 88 0.34 21.30 11.45
C ALA A 88 1.54 22.10 10.87
N ALA A 89 2.01 21.73 9.68
CA ALA A 89 3.06 22.47 8.99
C ALA A 89 2.65 23.92 8.72
N TYR A 90 1.41 24.16 8.31
CA TYR A 90 0.89 25.51 8.09
C TYR A 90 0.87 26.36 9.36
N GLN A 91 0.52 25.78 10.50
CA GLN A 91 0.51 26.49 11.79
C GLN A 91 1.93 26.79 12.32
N GLU A 92 2.88 25.90 12.11
CA GLU A 92 4.24 26.01 12.64
C GLU A 92 5.15 26.87 11.75
N ALA A 93 4.97 26.79 10.43
CA ALA A 93 5.87 27.42 9.46
C ALA A 93 5.56 28.90 9.26
N GLN A 94 6.62 29.69 9.06
CA GLN A 94 6.51 31.12 8.73
C GLN A 94 6.60 31.39 7.22
N HIS A 95 7.22 30.48 6.47
CA HIS A 95 7.53 30.65 5.06
C HIS A 95 6.81 29.66 4.13
N MET A 96 5.91 28.81 4.65
CA MET A 96 5.08 27.96 3.82
C MET A 96 4.11 28.80 2.98
N LYS A 97 4.00 28.51 1.67
CA LYS A 97 3.14 29.25 0.73
C LYS A 97 2.00 28.41 0.16
N GLY A 98 1.98 27.14 0.41
CA GLY A 98 0.96 26.25 -0.08
C GLY A 98 1.42 24.81 -0.15
N ILE A 99 0.61 24.01 -0.86
CA ILE A 99 0.88 22.59 -1.09
C ILE A 99 1.14 22.32 -2.56
N GLY A 100 1.81 21.19 -2.85
CA GLY A 100 2.06 20.68 -4.19
C GLY A 100 2.04 19.17 -4.24
N ILE A 101 1.74 18.63 -5.40
CA ILE A 101 1.78 17.20 -5.66
C ILE A 101 2.76 16.96 -6.79
N ILE A 102 3.66 16.02 -6.59
CA ILE A 102 4.65 15.59 -7.58
C ILE A 102 4.35 14.11 -7.86
N SER A 103 3.30 13.84 -8.63
CA SER A 103 2.95 12.47 -9.00
C SER A 103 3.61 12.08 -10.31
N GLU A 104 4.08 10.84 -10.40
CA GLU A 104 4.58 10.25 -11.65
C GLU A 104 3.48 9.52 -12.42
N ALA A 105 2.30 9.32 -11.82
CA ALA A 105 1.02 8.99 -12.42
C ALA A 105 -0.12 9.54 -11.56
N THR A 106 -1.30 9.72 -12.16
CA THR A 106 -2.46 10.34 -11.48
C THR A 106 -3.72 9.46 -11.54
N TYR A 107 -3.56 8.20 -11.95
CA TYR A 107 -4.68 7.28 -12.15
C TYR A 107 -4.91 6.32 -10.99
N ASP A 108 -4.19 6.50 -9.89
CA ASP A 108 -4.25 5.65 -8.70
C ASP A 108 -4.54 6.51 -7.47
N ASN A 109 -5.07 5.90 -6.41
CA ASN A 109 -5.26 6.52 -5.09
C ASN A 109 -6.00 7.88 -5.12
N PRO A 110 -7.16 8.02 -5.76
CA PRO A 110 -7.86 9.32 -5.86
C PRO A 110 -8.19 9.93 -4.50
N VAL A 111 -8.40 9.14 -3.47
CA VAL A 111 -8.66 9.60 -2.10
C VAL A 111 -7.51 10.45 -1.54
N ILE A 112 -6.27 10.10 -1.88
CA ILE A 112 -5.08 10.83 -1.44
C ILE A 112 -5.07 12.24 -2.03
N TYR A 113 -5.37 12.37 -3.32
CA TYR A 113 -5.43 13.66 -4.00
C TYR A 113 -6.57 14.53 -3.47
N ASP A 114 -7.76 13.95 -3.28
CA ASP A 114 -8.91 14.66 -2.73
C ASP A 114 -8.59 15.22 -1.33
N LEU A 115 -8.01 14.38 -0.46
CA LEU A 115 -7.63 14.80 0.90
C LEU A 115 -6.57 15.90 0.90
N ILE A 116 -5.50 15.76 0.12
CA ILE A 116 -4.44 16.78 0.05
C ILE A 116 -5.00 18.12 -0.39
N PHE A 117 -5.89 18.14 -1.40
CA PHE A 117 -6.48 19.40 -1.87
C PHE A 117 -7.46 20.00 -0.85
N ASP A 118 -8.19 19.16 -0.09
CA ASP A 118 -9.02 19.65 1.01
C ASP A 118 -8.14 20.27 2.11
N MET A 119 -6.99 19.67 2.44
CA MET A 119 -6.06 20.18 3.46
C MET A 119 -5.41 21.52 3.06
N ALA A 120 -5.38 21.87 1.77
CA ALA A 120 -4.90 23.17 1.32
C ALA A 120 -5.74 24.35 1.83
N TRP A 121 -6.97 24.11 2.24
CA TRP A 121 -7.95 25.11 2.71
C TRP A 121 -8.26 24.99 4.20
N THR A 122 -7.51 24.13 4.92
CA THR A 122 -7.80 23.74 6.30
C THR A 122 -6.66 24.19 7.20
N GLU A 123 -6.99 24.97 8.25
CA GLU A 123 -6.00 25.51 9.20
C GLU A 123 -5.80 24.63 10.42
N GLU A 124 -6.72 23.71 10.71
CA GLU A 124 -6.67 22.81 11.86
C GLU A 124 -6.54 21.35 11.41
N THR A 125 -5.88 20.53 12.22
CA THR A 125 -5.82 19.07 11.99
C THR A 125 -7.22 18.50 11.91
N GLN A 126 -7.44 17.61 10.96
CA GLN A 126 -8.75 17.01 10.71
C GLN A 126 -8.84 15.62 11.32
N ASP A 127 -10.02 15.30 11.82
CA ASP A 127 -10.42 13.94 12.11
C ASP A 127 -10.69 13.20 10.80
N ILE A 128 -9.90 12.16 10.53
CA ILE A 128 -10.01 11.41 9.27
C ILE A 128 -11.34 10.65 9.17
N ASP A 129 -11.89 10.18 10.29
CA ASP A 129 -13.17 9.47 10.30
C ASP A 129 -14.30 10.38 9.83
N GLY A 130 -14.39 11.60 10.37
CA GLY A 130 -15.39 12.57 9.94
C GLY A 130 -15.19 13.02 8.49
N TRP A 131 -13.95 13.13 8.03
CA TRP A 131 -13.66 13.44 6.64
C TRP A 131 -14.10 12.31 5.69
N LEU A 132 -13.87 11.06 6.07
CA LEU A 132 -14.27 9.88 5.30
C LEU A 132 -15.81 9.75 5.19
N ASP A 133 -16.56 10.13 6.21
CA ASP A 133 -18.04 10.17 6.14
C ASP A 133 -18.51 11.04 4.97
N ASP A 134 -17.97 12.26 4.89
CA ASP A 134 -18.29 13.20 3.83
C ASP A 134 -17.73 12.75 2.47
N TYR A 135 -16.53 12.18 2.45
CA TYR A 135 -15.87 11.71 1.23
C TYR A 135 -16.68 10.60 0.54
N VAL A 136 -17.06 9.56 1.28
CA VAL A 136 -17.81 8.43 0.74
C VAL A 136 -19.16 8.88 0.15
N LEU A 137 -19.86 9.75 0.87
CA LEU A 137 -21.13 10.31 0.39
C LEU A 137 -20.96 11.14 -0.89
N ARG A 138 -19.96 12.04 -0.93
CA ARG A 138 -19.68 12.89 -2.10
C ARG A 138 -19.26 12.06 -3.31
N ARG A 139 -18.40 11.07 -3.08
CA ARG A 139 -17.78 10.27 -4.13
C ARG A 139 -18.76 9.30 -4.78
N TYR A 140 -19.61 8.67 -3.99
CA TYR A 140 -20.55 7.67 -4.50
C TYR A 140 -21.95 8.23 -4.79
N GLY A 141 -22.26 9.38 -4.25
CA GLY A 141 -23.54 10.08 -4.47
C GLY A 141 -24.71 9.49 -3.71
N ALA A 142 -24.49 8.51 -2.82
CA ALA A 142 -25.49 7.91 -1.95
C ALA A 142 -24.84 7.50 -0.62
N TYR A 143 -25.60 7.54 0.47
CA TYR A 143 -25.15 7.07 1.77
C TYR A 143 -25.22 5.55 1.84
N SER A 144 -24.15 4.92 2.26
CA SER A 144 -24.04 3.49 2.51
C SER A 144 -23.19 3.25 3.76
N MET A 145 -23.75 2.55 4.75
CA MET A 145 -23.03 2.19 5.96
C MET A 145 -21.92 1.17 5.66
N SER A 146 -22.21 0.17 4.82
CA SER A 146 -21.22 -0.83 4.42
C SER A 146 -20.06 -0.21 3.64
N ALA A 147 -20.32 0.76 2.76
CA ALA A 147 -19.25 1.47 2.07
C ALA A 147 -18.40 2.30 3.04
N ARG A 148 -19.03 2.93 4.05
CA ARG A 148 -18.28 3.68 5.07
C ARG A 148 -17.40 2.75 5.92
N GLU A 149 -17.94 1.60 6.38
CA GLU A 149 -17.17 0.58 7.09
C GLU A 149 -16.02 0.01 6.21
N ALA A 150 -16.25 -0.14 4.91
CA ALA A 150 -15.20 -0.54 3.98
C ALA A 150 -14.04 0.47 3.95
N TRP A 151 -14.33 1.77 3.98
CA TRP A 151 -13.31 2.81 3.99
C TRP A 151 -12.52 2.86 5.30
N ASP A 152 -13.11 2.47 6.45
CA ASP A 152 -12.37 2.27 7.69
C ASP A 152 -11.31 1.16 7.54
N LEU A 153 -11.67 0.06 6.87
CA LEU A 153 -10.74 -1.03 6.61
C LEU A 153 -9.67 -0.65 5.57
N LEU A 154 -10.00 0.17 4.57
CA LEU A 154 -9.03 0.67 3.59
C LEU A 154 -8.03 1.64 4.25
N GLU A 155 -8.50 2.53 5.13
CA GLU A 155 -7.64 3.42 5.92
C GLU A 155 -6.65 2.60 6.77
N GLN A 156 -7.12 1.57 7.44
CA GLN A 156 -6.29 0.73 8.32
C GLN A 156 -5.35 -0.23 7.57
N THR A 157 -5.53 -0.43 6.29
CA THR A 157 -4.72 -1.34 5.47
C THR A 157 -3.84 -0.58 4.50
N VAL A 158 -4.34 -0.35 3.30
CA VAL A 158 -3.57 0.24 2.18
C VAL A 158 -3.28 1.72 2.36
N TYR A 159 -4.08 2.44 3.15
CA TYR A 159 -3.96 3.88 3.36
C TYR A 159 -3.44 4.28 4.75
N HIS A 160 -2.93 3.30 5.52
CA HIS A 160 -2.34 3.56 6.83
C HIS A 160 -0.88 4.00 6.75
N ARG A 161 -0.15 3.58 5.72
CA ARG A 161 1.28 3.83 5.56
C ARG A 161 1.68 3.97 4.10
N SER A 162 2.75 4.72 3.86
CA SER A 162 3.44 4.72 2.57
C SER A 162 4.44 3.57 2.50
N GLY A 163 4.64 3.07 1.32
CA GLY A 163 5.63 2.05 1.02
C GLY A 163 5.02 0.85 0.31
N ASN A 164 5.58 0.57 -0.83
CA ASN A 164 5.13 -0.40 -1.81
C ASN A 164 4.55 -1.65 -1.20
N THR A 165 3.27 -1.84 -1.42
CA THR A 165 2.69 -3.17 -1.37
C THR A 165 3.41 -4.02 -2.40
N ALA A 166 3.96 -5.17 -1.99
CA ALA A 166 4.82 -5.98 -2.83
C ALA A 166 4.12 -6.39 -4.13
N GLN A 167 4.52 -5.80 -5.24
CA GLN A 167 3.96 -6.11 -6.57
C GLN A 167 4.74 -7.21 -7.25
N VAL A 168 4.59 -8.44 -6.76
CA VAL A 168 5.32 -9.59 -7.27
C VAL A 168 5.11 -9.81 -8.77
N MET A 169 3.90 -9.60 -9.27
CA MET A 169 3.60 -9.81 -10.70
C MET A 169 4.41 -8.90 -11.62
N ALA A 170 4.59 -7.63 -11.22
CA ALA A 170 5.35 -6.66 -12.00
C ALA A 170 6.85 -6.67 -11.72
N ALA A 171 7.31 -7.40 -10.73
CA ALA A 171 8.73 -7.50 -10.40
C ALA A 171 9.52 -8.36 -11.40
N LEU A 172 10.85 -8.14 -11.48
CA LEU A 172 11.76 -9.00 -12.24
C LEU A 172 11.86 -10.36 -11.55
N PRO A 173 11.48 -11.47 -12.20
CA PRO A 173 11.37 -12.79 -11.57
C PRO A 173 12.61 -13.24 -10.80
N GLU A 174 13.82 -12.98 -11.31
CA GLU A 174 15.08 -13.36 -10.65
C GLU A 174 15.42 -12.54 -9.41
N ASN A 175 14.77 -11.38 -9.24
CA ASN A 175 15.06 -10.47 -8.12
C ASN A 175 14.09 -10.66 -6.95
N VAL A 176 13.05 -11.49 -7.12
CA VAL A 176 12.00 -11.68 -6.12
C VAL A 176 12.22 -12.95 -5.32
N GLY A 177 12.46 -12.81 -4.03
CA GLY A 177 12.39 -13.87 -3.05
C GLY A 177 11.00 -13.97 -2.41
N ARG A 178 10.92 -14.63 -1.26
CA ARG A 178 9.72 -14.57 -0.41
C ARG A 178 9.43 -13.12 -0.05
N THR A 179 8.19 -12.77 -0.10
CA THR A 179 7.73 -11.42 0.20
C THR A 179 6.51 -11.45 1.11
N SER A 180 6.31 -10.40 1.87
CA SER A 180 5.16 -10.22 2.77
C SER A 180 4.46 -8.91 2.47
N LEU A 181 3.19 -8.84 2.82
CA LEU A 181 2.41 -7.62 2.77
C LEU A 181 2.55 -6.85 4.10
N PRO A 182 2.54 -5.52 4.09
CA PRO A 182 2.67 -4.71 5.29
C PRO A 182 1.34 -4.55 6.07
N TYR A 183 0.31 -5.26 5.68
CA TYR A 183 -1.03 -5.27 6.30
C TYR A 183 -1.70 -6.64 6.12
N ASN A 184 -2.80 -6.87 6.87
CA ASN A 184 -3.59 -8.08 6.72
C ASN A 184 -4.44 -8.03 5.43
N PRO A 185 -4.15 -8.85 4.41
CA PRO A 185 -4.87 -8.83 3.13
C PRO A 185 -6.34 -9.27 3.24
N GLN A 186 -6.71 -10.01 4.29
CA GLN A 186 -8.11 -10.41 4.52
C GLN A 186 -9.00 -9.22 4.88
N LEU A 187 -8.45 -8.19 5.56
CA LEU A 187 -9.19 -6.96 5.84
C LEU A 187 -9.48 -6.16 4.56
N LEU A 188 -8.55 -6.15 3.62
CA LEU A 188 -8.78 -5.52 2.30
C LEU A 188 -9.88 -6.27 1.53
N GLU A 189 -9.86 -7.59 1.54
CA GLU A 189 -10.91 -8.39 0.91
C GLU A 189 -12.27 -8.18 1.60
N ARG A 190 -12.28 -8.08 2.93
CA ARG A 190 -13.51 -7.73 3.67
C ARG A 190 -14.03 -6.33 3.31
N ALA A 191 -13.17 -5.34 3.15
CA ALA A 191 -13.56 -4.02 2.64
C ALA A 191 -14.23 -4.11 1.27
N PHE A 192 -13.68 -4.93 0.39
CA PHE A 192 -14.26 -5.17 -0.93
C PHE A 192 -15.64 -5.83 -0.86
N GLU A 193 -15.81 -6.86 -0.02
CA GLU A 193 -17.11 -7.50 0.19
C GLU A 193 -18.17 -6.50 0.70
N LEU A 194 -17.80 -5.64 1.67
CA LEU A 194 -18.67 -4.59 2.20
C LEU A 194 -19.10 -3.59 1.11
N LEU A 195 -18.20 -3.21 0.22
CA LEU A 195 -18.55 -2.39 -0.93
C LEU A 195 -19.54 -3.08 -1.85
N LEU A 196 -19.41 -4.39 -2.05
CA LEU A 196 -20.34 -5.17 -2.90
C LEU A 196 -21.73 -5.37 -2.29
N GLU A 197 -21.89 -5.26 -0.96
CA GLU A 197 -23.21 -5.37 -0.31
C GLU A 197 -24.21 -4.35 -0.85
N ASP A 198 -23.75 -3.12 -1.15
CA ASP A 198 -24.59 -2.04 -1.70
C ASP A 198 -24.35 -1.77 -3.20
N PHE A 199 -23.88 -2.80 -3.93
CA PHE A 199 -23.56 -2.66 -5.36
C PHE A 199 -24.71 -2.07 -6.21
N ASP A 200 -25.93 -2.54 -6.02
CA ASP A 200 -27.10 -2.04 -6.77
C ASP A 200 -27.37 -0.55 -6.51
N LEU A 201 -27.09 -0.08 -5.29
CA LEU A 201 -27.25 1.34 -4.91
C LEU A 201 -26.14 2.21 -5.52
N LEU A 202 -24.89 1.72 -5.49
CA LEU A 202 -23.71 2.53 -5.75
C LEU A 202 -23.17 2.40 -7.19
N SER A 203 -23.50 1.33 -7.91
CA SER A 203 -22.89 0.99 -9.20
C SER A 203 -23.19 1.98 -10.34
N ALA A 204 -24.15 2.89 -10.17
CA ALA A 204 -24.36 4.00 -11.12
C ALA A 204 -23.20 5.03 -11.07
N SER A 205 -22.50 5.17 -9.93
CA SER A 205 -21.34 6.06 -9.78
C SER A 205 -20.12 5.50 -10.52
N GLU A 206 -19.53 6.30 -11.40
CA GLU A 206 -18.25 5.93 -12.05
C GLU A 206 -17.11 5.85 -11.05
N ALA A 207 -17.09 6.75 -10.06
CA ALA A 207 -16.08 6.76 -9.02
C ALA A 207 -16.11 5.49 -8.15
N TYR A 208 -17.31 5.00 -7.81
CA TYR A 208 -17.46 3.73 -7.10
C TYR A 208 -16.90 2.55 -7.92
N ARG A 209 -17.24 2.48 -9.22
CA ARG A 209 -16.71 1.42 -10.10
C ARG A 209 -15.20 1.51 -10.28
N TYR A 210 -14.68 2.74 -10.29
CA TYR A 210 -13.23 2.97 -10.32
C TYR A 210 -12.55 2.42 -9.06
N ASP A 211 -13.06 2.75 -7.87
CA ASP A 211 -12.52 2.28 -6.60
C ASP A 211 -12.60 0.75 -6.48
N LEU A 212 -13.69 0.14 -6.94
CA LEU A 212 -13.77 -1.33 -7.01
C LEU A 212 -12.64 -1.92 -7.87
N THR A 213 -12.32 -1.30 -9.01
CA THR A 213 -11.21 -1.77 -9.87
C THR A 213 -9.86 -1.64 -9.18
N GLU A 214 -9.61 -0.54 -8.48
CA GLU A 214 -8.38 -0.34 -7.71
C GLU A 214 -8.21 -1.42 -6.63
N ILE A 215 -9.28 -1.66 -5.86
CA ILE A 215 -9.27 -2.67 -4.80
C ILE A 215 -9.10 -4.07 -5.39
N MET A 216 -9.82 -4.43 -6.45
CA MET A 216 -9.69 -5.72 -7.13
C MET A 216 -8.25 -5.95 -7.62
N ARG A 217 -7.62 -4.93 -8.22
CA ARG A 217 -6.22 -5.00 -8.64
C ARG A 217 -5.28 -5.25 -7.47
N GLN A 218 -5.49 -4.57 -6.34
CA GLN A 218 -4.69 -4.79 -5.14
C GLN A 218 -4.91 -6.18 -4.55
N MET A 219 -6.16 -6.67 -4.52
CA MET A 219 -6.50 -8.02 -4.03
C MET A 219 -5.82 -9.11 -4.86
N VAL A 220 -5.88 -9.04 -6.19
CA VAL A 220 -5.22 -10.05 -7.04
C VAL A 220 -3.70 -10.02 -6.87
N ASN A 221 -3.11 -8.85 -6.60
CA ASN A 221 -1.69 -8.74 -6.29
C ASN A 221 -1.34 -9.37 -4.93
N ASN A 222 -2.18 -9.18 -3.91
CA ASN A 222 -2.02 -9.82 -2.61
C ASN A 222 -2.11 -11.36 -2.72
N TYR A 223 -3.06 -11.84 -3.51
CA TYR A 223 -3.17 -13.28 -3.82
C TYR A 223 -1.91 -13.80 -4.53
N ALA A 224 -1.40 -13.07 -5.53
CA ALA A 224 -0.19 -13.44 -6.24
C ALA A 224 1.03 -13.54 -5.32
N VAL A 225 1.17 -12.64 -4.32
CA VAL A 225 2.22 -12.74 -3.28
C VAL A 225 2.14 -14.07 -2.54
N ARG A 226 0.95 -14.44 -2.07
CA ARG A 226 0.75 -15.71 -1.37
C ARG A 226 1.07 -16.92 -2.26
N GLN A 227 0.54 -16.92 -3.48
CA GLN A 227 0.78 -18.05 -4.41
C GLN A 227 2.24 -18.18 -4.80
N TYR A 228 2.95 -17.06 -4.98
CA TYR A 228 4.38 -17.11 -5.28
C TYR A 228 5.20 -17.65 -4.10
N ASN A 229 4.88 -17.31 -2.87
CA ASN A 229 5.51 -17.90 -1.69
C ASN A 229 5.29 -19.43 -1.66
N ASN A 230 4.07 -19.91 -1.95
CA ASN A 230 3.76 -21.32 -2.06
C ASN A 230 4.56 -22.01 -3.19
N VAL A 231 4.76 -21.33 -4.34
CA VAL A 231 5.63 -21.81 -5.43
C VAL A 231 7.07 -21.98 -4.95
N ILE A 232 7.59 -21.01 -4.17
CA ILE A 232 8.94 -21.11 -3.60
C ILE A 232 9.02 -22.30 -2.64
N ASP A 233 8.04 -22.46 -1.74
CA ASP A 233 8.01 -23.56 -0.77
C ASP A 233 8.03 -24.92 -1.44
N ALA A 234 7.18 -25.13 -2.43
CA ALA A 234 7.11 -26.36 -3.20
C ALA A 234 8.41 -26.63 -3.98
N TYR A 235 9.02 -25.58 -4.55
CA TYR A 235 10.29 -25.70 -5.25
C TYR A 235 11.43 -26.11 -4.31
N GLU A 236 11.56 -25.48 -3.15
CA GLU A 236 12.59 -25.80 -2.14
C GLU A 236 12.39 -27.18 -1.52
N ALA A 237 11.15 -27.62 -1.37
CA ALA A 237 10.81 -28.97 -0.93
C ALA A 237 11.07 -30.06 -2.00
N GLY A 238 11.28 -29.69 -3.26
CA GLY A 238 11.40 -30.62 -4.38
C GLY A 238 10.07 -31.29 -4.74
N ASP A 239 8.93 -30.73 -4.33
CA ASP A 239 7.59 -31.25 -4.58
C ASP A 239 7.06 -30.76 -5.92
N LEU A 240 7.28 -31.57 -6.96
CA LEU A 240 6.87 -31.24 -8.33
C LEU A 240 5.35 -31.13 -8.48
N GLU A 241 4.57 -31.93 -7.77
CA GLU A 241 3.11 -31.92 -7.90
C GLU A 241 2.53 -30.62 -7.32
N THR A 242 2.90 -30.28 -6.09
CA THR A 242 2.51 -29.01 -5.46
C THR A 242 3.04 -27.82 -6.24
N PHE A 243 4.29 -27.87 -6.72
CA PHE A 243 4.86 -26.81 -7.55
C PHE A 243 3.99 -26.49 -8.78
N ARG A 244 3.53 -27.51 -9.50
CA ARG A 244 2.67 -27.33 -10.68
C ARG A 244 1.33 -26.72 -10.35
N ILE A 245 0.73 -27.12 -9.22
CA ILE A 245 -0.54 -26.58 -8.76
C ILE A 245 -0.38 -25.08 -8.43
N GLU A 246 0.60 -24.75 -7.60
CA GLU A 246 0.80 -23.37 -7.15
C GLU A 246 1.31 -22.46 -8.27
N LYS A 247 2.15 -22.96 -9.19
CA LYS A 247 2.52 -22.29 -10.44
C LYS A 247 1.29 -21.91 -11.26
N ALA A 248 0.35 -22.84 -11.45
CA ALA A 248 -0.86 -22.58 -12.22
C ALA A 248 -1.73 -21.50 -11.56
N LYS A 249 -1.90 -21.54 -10.24
CA LYS A 249 -2.62 -20.52 -9.49
C LYS A 249 -1.95 -19.13 -9.59
N PHE A 250 -0.62 -19.08 -9.42
CA PHE A 250 0.14 -17.84 -9.56
C PHE A 250 0.00 -17.24 -10.97
N LEU A 251 0.12 -18.06 -12.01
CA LEU A 251 -0.03 -17.60 -13.38
C LEU A 251 -1.47 -17.18 -13.74
N ASN A 252 -2.48 -17.80 -13.11
CA ASN A 252 -3.88 -17.38 -13.27
C ASN A 252 -4.13 -15.96 -12.70
N ALA A 253 -3.38 -15.55 -11.69
CA ALA A 253 -3.49 -14.18 -11.16
C ALA A 253 -3.26 -13.11 -12.24
N PHE A 254 -2.38 -13.37 -13.22
CA PHE A 254 -2.16 -12.46 -14.34
C PHE A 254 -3.38 -12.35 -15.26
N ASP A 255 -4.05 -13.49 -15.53
CA ASP A 255 -5.26 -13.51 -16.35
C ASP A 255 -6.40 -12.74 -15.69
N VAL A 256 -6.55 -12.90 -14.36
CA VAL A 256 -7.56 -12.16 -13.59
C VAL A 256 -7.20 -10.67 -13.52
N CYS A 257 -5.93 -10.32 -13.30
CA CYS A 257 -5.49 -8.92 -13.30
C CYS A 257 -5.71 -8.24 -14.66
N ASP A 258 -5.40 -8.91 -15.77
CA ASP A 258 -5.63 -8.40 -17.13
C ASP A 258 -7.12 -8.08 -17.37
N LEU A 259 -7.99 -8.96 -16.89
CA LEU A 259 -9.43 -8.77 -16.99
C LEU A 259 -9.90 -7.57 -16.14
N ILE A 260 -9.41 -7.43 -14.90
CA ILE A 260 -9.70 -6.28 -14.03
C ILE A 260 -9.30 -4.98 -14.70
N GLN A 261 -8.08 -4.91 -15.25
CA GLN A 261 -7.57 -3.72 -15.93
C GLN A 261 -8.39 -3.36 -17.19
N GLY A 262 -9.01 -4.35 -17.84
CA GLY A 262 -9.92 -4.14 -18.97
C GLY A 262 -11.19 -3.36 -18.62
N THR A 263 -11.49 -3.15 -17.36
CA THR A 263 -12.68 -2.39 -16.90
C THR A 263 -12.46 -0.88 -16.87
N GLN A 264 -11.22 -0.39 -16.93
CA GLN A 264 -10.92 1.04 -16.84
C GLN A 264 -10.14 1.54 -18.07
N GLN A 265 -10.60 2.66 -18.63
CA GLN A 265 -10.04 3.23 -19.85
C GLN A 265 -8.55 3.58 -19.72
N ASP A 266 -8.15 4.10 -18.55
CA ASP A 266 -6.79 4.55 -18.29
C ASP A 266 -5.82 3.39 -18.01
N GLN A 267 -6.34 2.17 -17.84
CA GLN A 267 -5.58 0.97 -17.54
C GLN A 267 -5.37 0.07 -18.78
N LEU A 268 -5.61 0.59 -19.98
CA LEU A 268 -5.44 -0.15 -21.24
C LEU A 268 -4.12 0.20 -21.92
N ALA A 269 -3.27 -0.81 -22.21
CA ALA A 269 -2.08 -0.62 -23.04
C ALA A 269 -2.45 -0.08 -24.42
N GLY A 270 -3.57 -0.52 -24.98
CA GLY A 270 -4.07 -0.04 -26.27
C GLY A 270 -4.43 1.44 -26.26
N GLU A 271 -4.96 1.98 -25.16
CA GLU A 271 -5.23 3.41 -25.03
C GLU A 271 -3.95 4.23 -24.88
N TRP A 272 -2.99 3.77 -24.06
CA TRP A 272 -1.70 4.41 -23.91
C TRP A 272 -0.95 4.51 -25.24
N ILE A 273 -0.84 3.39 -25.97
CA ILE A 273 -0.17 3.32 -27.26
C ILE A 273 -0.94 4.12 -28.31
N GLY A 274 -2.27 3.96 -28.34
CA GLY A 274 -3.12 4.62 -29.30
C GLY A 274 -3.15 6.15 -29.17
N LYS A 275 -2.97 6.72 -28.00
CA LYS A 275 -2.76 8.18 -27.83
C LYS A 275 -1.50 8.64 -28.55
N ALA A 276 -0.41 7.87 -28.50
CA ALA A 276 0.81 8.19 -29.25
C ALA A 276 0.59 8.07 -30.76
N GLU A 277 -0.16 7.07 -31.21
CA GLU A 277 -0.54 6.91 -32.63
C GLU A 277 -1.37 8.10 -33.12
N ASP A 278 -2.38 8.51 -32.37
CA ASP A 278 -3.24 9.66 -32.71
C ASP A 278 -2.43 10.97 -32.82
N TRP A 279 -1.42 11.13 -31.98
CA TRP A 279 -0.51 12.28 -32.05
C TRP A 279 0.41 12.19 -33.27
N ALA A 280 0.94 11.02 -33.57
CA ALA A 280 1.84 10.79 -34.70
C ALA A 280 1.18 11.13 -36.05
N ILE A 281 -0.08 10.75 -36.22
CA ILE A 281 -0.85 11.06 -37.44
C ILE A 281 -0.94 12.57 -37.72
N ARG A 282 -0.83 13.42 -36.70
CA ARG A 282 -0.89 14.88 -36.82
C ARG A 282 0.41 15.52 -37.30
N TYR A 283 1.54 14.79 -37.19
CA TYR A 283 2.87 15.41 -37.35
C TYR A 283 3.69 14.89 -38.48
N ASP A 284 3.52 13.70 -39.00
CA ASP A 284 4.16 13.11 -40.19
C ASP A 284 4.34 11.58 -40.01
N ASP A 285 4.29 10.83 -41.10
CA ASP A 285 4.44 9.36 -41.11
C ASP A 285 5.76 8.86 -40.48
N PHE A 286 6.85 9.61 -40.57
CA PHE A 286 8.13 9.25 -39.94
C PHE A 286 8.11 9.38 -38.41
N ALA A 287 7.38 10.36 -37.87
CA ALA A 287 7.25 10.55 -36.43
C ALA A 287 6.39 9.48 -35.78
N TRP A 288 5.53 8.82 -36.54
CA TRP A 288 4.59 7.81 -36.06
C TRP A 288 5.30 6.64 -35.35
N ASP A 289 6.23 5.97 -36.03
CA ASP A 289 6.99 4.86 -35.47
C ASP A 289 7.78 5.28 -34.23
N CYS A 290 8.43 6.45 -34.26
CA CYS A 290 9.22 6.95 -33.15
C CYS A 290 8.37 7.26 -31.91
N LEU A 291 7.21 7.90 -32.06
CA LEU A 291 6.32 8.24 -30.94
C LEU A 291 5.71 6.99 -30.32
N THR A 292 5.25 6.06 -31.14
CA THR A 292 4.68 4.79 -30.69
C THR A 292 5.71 3.92 -29.96
N MET A 293 6.90 3.78 -30.51
CA MET A 293 8.01 3.07 -29.86
C MET A 293 8.42 3.74 -28.53
N ASN A 294 8.48 5.08 -28.50
CA ASN A 294 8.76 5.79 -27.27
C ASN A 294 7.69 5.58 -26.21
N ALA A 295 6.41 5.61 -26.58
CA ALA A 295 5.30 5.34 -25.65
C ALA A 295 5.40 3.93 -25.04
N LYS A 296 5.73 2.92 -25.84
CA LYS A 296 5.96 1.54 -25.39
C LYS A 296 7.20 1.43 -24.50
N ALA A 297 8.30 2.11 -24.87
CA ALA A 297 9.54 2.09 -24.10
C ALA A 297 9.39 2.76 -22.73
N LEU A 298 8.58 3.81 -22.61
CA LEU A 298 8.34 4.52 -21.34
C LEU A 298 7.67 3.64 -20.27
N ILE A 299 6.89 2.65 -20.67
CA ILE A 299 6.19 1.73 -19.75
C ILE A 299 6.89 0.38 -19.61
N THR A 300 8.09 0.22 -20.14
CA THR A 300 8.88 -1.02 -20.08
C THR A 300 10.35 -0.74 -19.75
N THR A 301 11.15 -0.33 -20.72
CA THR A 301 12.59 -0.12 -20.57
C THR A 301 12.95 1.21 -19.89
N TRP A 302 12.02 2.15 -19.83
CA TRP A 302 12.22 3.54 -19.39
C TRP A 302 13.33 4.30 -20.13
N ALA A 303 13.96 3.69 -21.08
CA ALA A 303 15.02 4.27 -21.90
C ALA A 303 14.96 3.76 -23.34
N GLY A 304 15.65 4.47 -24.22
CA GLY A 304 15.83 4.01 -25.60
C GLY A 304 16.65 2.71 -25.70
N ALA A 305 16.55 2.07 -26.85
CA ALA A 305 17.15 0.77 -27.18
C ALA A 305 18.64 0.58 -26.86
N ALA A 306 19.36 1.63 -26.56
CA ALA A 306 20.83 1.59 -26.43
C ALA A 306 21.34 1.45 -24.99
N SER A 307 20.48 1.48 -23.96
CA SER A 307 20.94 1.53 -22.57
C SER A 307 20.28 0.48 -21.69
N ALA A 308 20.99 -0.62 -21.47
CA ALA A 308 20.66 -1.60 -20.45
C ALA A 308 20.83 -1.07 -19.00
N SER A 309 21.29 0.17 -18.84
CA SER A 309 21.53 0.80 -17.54
C SER A 309 20.41 1.74 -17.09
N ALA A 310 19.35 1.88 -17.87
CA ALA A 310 18.18 2.63 -17.47
C ALA A 310 17.42 1.92 -16.35
N LEU A 311 16.31 2.45 -15.95
CA LEU A 311 15.45 1.94 -14.90
C LEU A 311 14.42 0.95 -15.48
N PRO A 312 14.80 -0.30 -15.83
CA PRO A 312 13.84 -1.26 -16.35
C PRO A 312 12.76 -1.50 -15.29
N ASP A 313 11.53 -1.58 -15.74
CA ASP A 313 10.34 -1.69 -14.88
C ASP A 313 10.14 -0.53 -13.88
N TYR A 314 10.84 0.59 -14.00
CA TYR A 314 10.59 1.74 -13.14
C TYR A 314 9.14 2.24 -13.29
N ALA A 315 8.62 2.25 -14.51
CA ALA A 315 7.25 2.62 -14.82
C ALA A 315 6.38 1.38 -15.09
N TYR A 316 6.47 0.37 -14.23
CA TYR A 316 5.71 -0.85 -14.42
C TYR A 316 4.21 -0.60 -14.27
N ARG A 317 3.54 -0.59 -15.42
CA ARG A 317 2.09 -0.43 -15.53
C ARG A 317 1.44 -1.80 -15.61
N ASN A 318 0.48 -2.06 -14.75
CA ASN A 318 -0.33 -3.27 -14.85
C ASN A 318 -1.43 -3.12 -15.92
N TYR A 319 -1.07 -2.64 -17.09
CA TYR A 319 -2.06 -2.38 -18.14
C TYR A 319 -2.60 -3.68 -18.75
N GLN A 320 -3.89 -3.67 -19.07
CA GLN A 320 -4.54 -4.71 -19.85
C GLN A 320 -3.77 -4.98 -21.15
N GLY A 321 -3.53 -6.25 -21.45
CA GLY A 321 -2.67 -6.71 -22.52
C GLY A 321 -1.22 -6.94 -22.09
N MET A 322 -0.60 -6.00 -21.37
CA MET A 322 0.76 -6.17 -20.83
C MET A 322 0.84 -7.27 -19.78
N MET A 323 -0.21 -7.44 -18.99
CA MET A 323 -0.24 -8.50 -17.95
C MET A 323 0.01 -9.87 -18.55
N ILE A 324 -0.53 -10.14 -19.73
CA ILE A 324 -0.38 -11.44 -20.41
C ILE A 324 0.90 -11.48 -21.24
N ASP A 325 1.07 -10.53 -22.16
CA ASP A 325 2.12 -10.62 -23.20
C ASP A 325 3.51 -10.27 -22.70
N LEU A 326 3.60 -9.58 -21.55
CA LEU A 326 4.88 -9.15 -20.99
C LEU A 326 5.14 -9.79 -19.63
N TYR A 327 4.30 -9.49 -18.62
CA TYR A 327 4.59 -9.89 -17.25
C TYR A 327 4.40 -11.40 -17.04
N LYS A 328 3.27 -11.97 -17.44
CA LYS A 328 3.04 -13.42 -17.36
C LYS A 328 4.10 -14.20 -18.13
N ALA A 329 4.40 -13.78 -19.37
CA ALA A 329 5.36 -14.46 -20.23
C ALA A 329 6.77 -14.56 -19.61
N ARG A 330 7.26 -13.52 -18.93
CA ARG A 330 8.57 -13.57 -18.26
C ARG A 330 8.57 -14.46 -17.02
N TRP A 331 7.45 -14.52 -16.28
CA TRP A 331 7.28 -15.41 -15.15
C TRP A 331 7.15 -16.86 -15.59
N GLU A 332 6.39 -17.16 -16.64
CA GLU A 332 6.29 -18.49 -17.24
C GLU A 332 7.66 -19.04 -17.58
N ARG A 333 8.50 -18.23 -18.24
CA ARG A 333 9.88 -18.63 -18.59
C ARG A 333 10.65 -19.14 -17.36
N LEU A 334 10.73 -18.35 -16.27
CA LEU A 334 11.45 -18.75 -15.06
C LEU A 334 10.84 -19.99 -14.40
N LEU A 335 9.53 -20.04 -14.29
CA LEU A 335 8.82 -21.13 -13.64
C LEU A 335 8.91 -22.43 -14.45
N ASP A 336 8.93 -22.36 -15.78
CA ASP A 336 9.17 -23.52 -16.65
C ASP A 336 10.59 -24.06 -16.49
N GLU A 337 11.58 -23.20 -16.31
CA GLU A 337 12.95 -23.64 -16.02
C GLU A 337 13.09 -24.27 -14.64
N ARG A 338 12.45 -23.71 -13.63
CA ARG A 338 12.39 -24.32 -12.30
C ARG A 338 11.69 -25.69 -12.33
N GLU A 339 10.64 -25.83 -13.11
CA GLU A 339 9.96 -27.11 -13.30
C GLU A 339 10.88 -28.14 -13.99
N ARG A 340 11.59 -27.76 -15.04
CA ARG A 340 12.59 -28.63 -15.69
C ARG A 340 13.69 -29.05 -14.73
N TYR A 341 14.18 -28.15 -13.90
CA TYR A 341 15.15 -28.48 -12.87
C TYR A 341 14.62 -29.53 -11.88
N LEU A 342 13.36 -29.41 -11.45
CA LEU A 342 12.76 -30.41 -10.57
C LEU A 342 12.61 -31.81 -11.23
N ILE A 343 12.43 -31.85 -12.55
CA ILE A 343 12.26 -33.10 -13.30
C ILE A 343 13.61 -33.74 -13.64
N ASP A 344 14.48 -32.99 -14.30
CA ASP A 344 15.68 -33.51 -14.98
C ASP A 344 17.00 -32.98 -14.38
N GLN A 345 16.94 -32.10 -13.36
CA GLN A 345 18.08 -31.39 -12.80
C GLN A 345 18.83 -30.52 -13.83
N ASP A 346 18.16 -30.07 -14.89
CA ASP A 346 18.73 -29.19 -15.88
C ASP A 346 19.07 -27.83 -15.25
N PRO A 347 20.24 -27.23 -15.57
CA PRO A 347 20.61 -25.91 -15.04
C PRO A 347 19.60 -24.84 -15.42
N ILE A 348 19.27 -23.99 -14.44
CA ILE A 348 18.41 -22.82 -14.67
C ILE A 348 19.23 -21.72 -15.34
N GLU A 349 18.73 -21.20 -16.45
CA GLU A 349 19.28 -19.98 -17.07
C GLU A 349 18.82 -18.75 -16.28
N THR A 350 19.74 -18.15 -15.54
CA THR A 350 19.47 -16.89 -14.81
C THR A 350 19.56 -15.71 -15.76
N TRP A 351 18.46 -14.99 -15.94
CA TRP A 351 18.45 -13.78 -16.73
C TRP A 351 19.04 -12.61 -15.94
N ASN A 352 19.87 -11.84 -16.63
CA ASN A 352 20.37 -10.58 -16.13
C ASN A 352 19.58 -9.40 -16.73
N GLN A 353 19.92 -8.19 -16.31
CA GLN A 353 19.28 -6.98 -16.81
C GLN A 353 19.31 -6.84 -18.34
N GLY A 354 20.38 -7.30 -19.01
CA GLY A 354 20.48 -7.27 -20.47
C GLY A 354 19.50 -8.22 -21.17
N ASN A 355 19.26 -9.41 -20.59
CA ASN A 355 18.27 -10.35 -21.11
C ASN A 355 16.87 -9.76 -21.03
N TYR A 356 16.51 -9.16 -19.89
CA TYR A 356 15.22 -8.49 -19.71
C TYR A 356 15.06 -7.30 -20.64
N PHE A 357 16.10 -6.48 -20.79
CA PHE A 357 16.08 -5.38 -21.74
C PHE A 357 15.80 -5.87 -23.16
N HIS A 358 16.46 -6.95 -23.60
CA HIS A 358 16.22 -7.53 -24.92
C HIS A 358 14.79 -8.06 -25.06
N PHE A 359 14.26 -8.73 -24.04
CA PHE A 359 12.89 -9.22 -24.01
C PHE A 359 11.88 -8.08 -24.17
N TYR A 360 12.02 -6.99 -23.40
CA TYR A 360 11.15 -5.82 -23.50
C TYR A 360 11.27 -5.14 -24.85
N TRP A 361 12.48 -5.04 -25.36
CA TRP A 361 12.71 -4.44 -26.69
C TRP A 361 12.03 -5.25 -27.80
N GLN A 362 12.03 -6.57 -27.71
CA GLN A 362 11.27 -7.41 -28.64
C GLN A 362 9.75 -7.12 -28.55
N TRP A 363 9.24 -6.91 -27.37
CA TRP A 363 7.85 -6.49 -27.19
C TRP A 363 7.59 -5.10 -27.77
N VAL A 364 8.45 -4.11 -27.51
CA VAL A 364 8.35 -2.76 -28.10
C VAL A 364 8.28 -2.82 -29.62
N MET A 365 9.08 -3.66 -30.24
CA MET A 365 9.14 -3.80 -31.70
C MET A 365 7.96 -4.58 -32.31
N ASN A 366 7.39 -5.52 -31.55
CA ASN A 366 6.43 -6.49 -32.08
C ASN A 366 5.13 -6.53 -31.28
N THR A 367 4.82 -5.50 -30.49
CA THR A 367 3.61 -5.42 -29.69
C THR A 367 2.36 -5.67 -30.53
N PRO A 368 1.46 -6.59 -30.14
CA PRO A 368 0.19 -6.78 -30.82
C PRO A 368 -0.72 -5.54 -30.66
N GLU A 369 -1.76 -5.48 -31.47
CA GLU A 369 -2.82 -4.49 -31.29
C GLU A 369 -3.67 -4.87 -30.07
N TYR A 370 -3.82 -3.92 -29.13
CA TYR A 370 -4.67 -4.06 -27.96
C TYR A 370 -5.95 -3.25 -28.10
N THR A 371 -6.99 -3.65 -27.34
CA THR A 371 -8.22 -2.86 -27.29
C THR A 371 -7.96 -1.47 -26.73
N ARG A 372 -8.62 -0.48 -27.33
CA ARG A 372 -8.60 0.92 -26.88
C ARG A 372 -9.87 1.31 -26.13
N LYS A 373 -10.74 0.35 -25.85
CA LYS A 373 -12.03 0.61 -25.19
C LYS A 373 -12.23 -0.34 -24.03
N ALA A 374 -12.38 0.22 -22.85
CA ALA A 374 -12.74 -0.51 -21.64
C ALA A 374 -14.24 -0.86 -21.63
N ASP A 375 -14.59 -1.92 -20.90
CA ASP A 375 -15.96 -2.20 -20.51
C ASP A 375 -16.13 -1.96 -19.01
N ASN A 376 -16.55 -0.73 -18.65
CA ASN A 376 -16.83 -0.33 -17.28
C ASN A 376 -18.32 -0.40 -16.93
N SER A 377 -19.10 -1.19 -17.67
CA SER A 377 -20.50 -1.38 -17.34
C SER A 377 -20.66 -2.05 -15.96
N PRO A 378 -21.69 -1.67 -15.17
CA PRO A 378 -21.93 -2.29 -13.87
C PRO A 378 -22.01 -3.81 -13.92
N VAL A 379 -22.63 -4.37 -14.95
CA VAL A 379 -22.77 -5.83 -15.13
C VAL A 379 -21.40 -6.48 -15.29
N HIS A 380 -20.54 -5.94 -16.15
CA HIS A 380 -19.22 -6.50 -16.40
C HIS A 380 -18.33 -6.40 -15.17
N ILE A 381 -18.33 -5.25 -14.46
CA ILE A 381 -17.55 -5.08 -13.22
C ILE A 381 -17.99 -6.09 -12.15
N TYR A 382 -19.30 -6.32 -12.02
CA TYR A 382 -19.80 -7.32 -11.08
C TYR A 382 -19.34 -8.74 -11.44
N GLU A 383 -19.39 -9.11 -12.73
CA GLU A 383 -18.88 -10.42 -13.20
C GLU A 383 -17.38 -10.59 -12.91
N VAL A 384 -16.58 -9.54 -13.14
CA VAL A 384 -15.14 -9.53 -12.83
C VAL A 384 -14.91 -9.68 -11.32
N ALA A 385 -15.69 -8.97 -10.49
CA ALA A 385 -15.62 -9.07 -9.03
C ALA A 385 -15.92 -10.49 -8.54
N GLN A 386 -16.98 -11.13 -9.08
CA GLN A 386 -17.31 -12.52 -8.74
C GLN A 386 -16.21 -13.50 -9.16
N ARG A 387 -15.61 -13.28 -10.31
CA ARG A 387 -14.49 -14.10 -10.77
C ARG A 387 -13.27 -13.95 -9.85
N LEU A 388 -12.91 -12.73 -9.47
CA LEU A 388 -11.82 -12.48 -8.52
C LEU A 388 -12.04 -13.23 -7.20
N LEU A 389 -13.22 -13.09 -6.59
CA LEU A 389 -13.55 -13.75 -5.33
C LEU A 389 -13.52 -15.28 -5.45
N SER A 390 -13.93 -15.84 -6.59
CA SER A 390 -13.93 -17.28 -6.78
C SER A 390 -12.55 -17.88 -7.07
N GLU A 391 -11.64 -17.12 -7.69
CA GLU A 391 -10.36 -17.64 -8.17
C GLU A 391 -9.15 -17.14 -7.37
N CYS A 392 -9.25 -15.97 -6.73
CA CYS A 392 -8.12 -15.28 -6.13
C CYS A 392 -8.40 -14.76 -4.71
N SER A 393 -9.32 -15.33 -3.97
CA SER A 393 -9.56 -14.99 -2.57
C SER A 393 -8.37 -15.35 -1.67
N VAL A 394 -8.05 -14.46 -0.74
CA VAL A 394 -7.09 -14.69 0.33
C VAL A 394 -7.76 -15.03 1.67
N ILE A 395 -9.08 -14.92 1.74
CA ILE A 395 -9.83 -15.40 2.89
C ILE A 395 -9.69 -16.92 2.93
N GLU A 396 -8.95 -17.40 3.89
CA GLU A 396 -9.06 -18.78 4.31
C GLU A 396 -10.37 -18.90 5.10
N GLU A 397 -11.08 -20.04 4.99
CA GLU A 397 -12.12 -20.34 5.97
C GLU A 397 -11.44 -20.26 7.34
N LEU A 398 -11.57 -19.11 8.01
CA LEU A 398 -11.11 -18.96 9.37
C LEU A 398 -11.82 -20.05 10.16
N PRO A 399 -11.12 -20.82 11.03
CA PRO A 399 -11.78 -21.71 11.94
C PRO A 399 -12.90 -20.93 12.59
N GLU A 400 -14.12 -21.50 12.59
CA GLU A 400 -15.31 -20.83 13.12
C GLU A 400 -14.91 -20.08 14.37
N ASN A 401 -15.15 -18.76 14.38
CA ASN A 401 -14.67 -17.87 15.43
C ASN A 401 -15.34 -18.29 16.74
N GLU A 402 -14.76 -19.29 17.45
CA GLU A 402 -15.29 -19.87 18.67
C GLU A 402 -15.31 -18.85 19.83
N GLY A 403 -15.91 -17.67 19.57
CA GLY A 403 -16.10 -16.60 20.53
C GLY A 403 -14.95 -15.59 20.64
N ASN A 404 -13.91 -15.65 19.79
CA ASN A 404 -12.86 -14.61 19.75
C ASN A 404 -13.33 -13.38 18.95
N LEU A 405 -13.95 -12.43 19.64
CA LEU A 405 -14.49 -11.20 19.05
C LEU A 405 -13.39 -10.27 18.50
N ALA A 406 -12.15 -10.41 18.96
CA ALA A 406 -11.04 -9.54 18.58
C ALA A 406 -10.35 -9.97 17.26
N MET A 407 -10.58 -11.21 16.80
CA MET A 407 -9.85 -11.75 15.65
C MET A 407 -10.09 -10.93 14.38
N ASN A 408 -9.01 -10.48 13.77
CA ASN A 408 -9.00 -9.67 12.54
C ASN A 408 -9.87 -8.40 12.61
N LYS A 409 -10.06 -7.85 13.81
CA LYS A 409 -10.74 -6.57 14.00
C LYS A 409 -9.78 -5.40 13.82
N PRO A 410 -10.30 -4.23 13.47
CA PRO A 410 -9.53 -3.00 13.43
C PRO A 410 -8.72 -2.78 14.70
N ILE A 411 -7.46 -2.37 14.51
CA ILE A 411 -6.53 -2.24 15.63
C ILE A 411 -5.70 -0.96 15.46
N GLU A 412 -5.58 -0.20 16.54
CA GLU A 412 -4.76 1.00 16.66
C GLU A 412 -3.63 0.75 17.66
N ALA A 413 -2.46 1.30 17.42
CA ALA A 413 -1.32 1.16 18.32
C ALA A 413 -0.58 2.48 18.50
N SER A 414 -0.03 2.70 19.70
CA SER A 414 0.80 3.87 19.99
C SER A 414 2.03 3.96 19.08
N ARG A 415 2.53 2.82 18.62
CA ARG A 415 3.72 2.69 17.79
C ARG A 415 3.81 1.29 17.20
N GLU A 416 4.47 1.20 16.06
CA GLU A 416 4.87 -0.05 15.42
C GLU A 416 6.38 -0.02 15.15
N VAL A 417 7.10 -1.04 15.59
CA VAL A 417 8.54 -1.17 15.34
C VAL A 417 8.76 -2.32 14.39
N ASN A 418 9.14 -2.02 13.16
CA ASN A 418 9.53 -3.05 12.20
C ASN A 418 10.90 -3.61 12.60
N SER A 419 10.93 -4.77 13.23
CA SER A 419 12.14 -5.44 13.67
C SER A 419 12.92 -6.16 12.56
N GLY A 420 12.47 -6.06 11.29
CA GLY A 420 13.19 -6.60 10.12
C GLY A 420 13.19 -8.14 10.02
N GLY A 421 12.44 -8.83 10.88
CA GLY A 421 12.29 -10.29 10.90
C GLY A 421 10.90 -10.71 10.40
N SER A 422 10.80 -11.92 9.83
CA SER A 422 9.51 -12.53 9.53
C SER A 422 8.70 -12.70 10.81
N GLY A 423 7.53 -12.08 10.90
CA GLY A 423 6.53 -12.29 11.95
C GLY A 423 6.45 -11.22 13.05
N GLY A 424 7.16 -10.09 12.99
CA GLY A 424 7.12 -9.11 14.07
C GLY A 424 6.89 -7.65 13.66
N GLY A 425 6.25 -6.89 14.51
CA GLY A 425 6.24 -5.43 14.52
C GLY A 425 4.90 -4.74 14.35
N TYR A 426 4.03 -5.22 13.48
CA TYR A 426 2.80 -4.51 13.15
C TYR A 426 1.65 -4.80 14.12
N ALA A 427 0.80 -3.80 14.39
CA ALA A 427 -0.35 -3.91 15.29
C ALA A 427 -1.30 -5.05 14.89
N MET A 428 -1.56 -5.20 13.60
CA MET A 428 -2.44 -6.24 13.05
C MET A 428 -2.03 -7.68 13.41
N TYR A 429 -0.78 -7.90 13.77
CA TYR A 429 -0.31 -9.21 14.22
C TYR A 429 -0.70 -9.56 15.66
N ALA A 430 -1.28 -8.60 16.38
CA ALA A 430 -1.74 -8.87 17.75
C ALA A 430 -3.09 -9.59 17.81
N ASN A 431 -3.85 -9.61 16.71
CA ASN A 431 -5.17 -10.25 16.65
C ASN A 431 -5.44 -11.04 15.36
N ASP A 432 -4.40 -11.51 14.68
CA ASP A 432 -4.47 -12.29 13.45
C ASP A 432 -4.77 -13.79 13.66
N GLY A 433 -4.89 -14.22 14.91
CA GLY A 433 -5.22 -15.60 15.28
C GLY A 433 -4.05 -16.58 15.31
N THR A 434 -2.81 -16.10 15.16
CA THR A 434 -1.60 -16.95 15.26
C THR A 434 -0.67 -16.47 16.38
N LEU A 435 0.20 -17.35 16.85
CA LEU A 435 1.28 -17.03 17.79
C LEU A 435 2.65 -16.92 17.09
N ASP A 436 2.68 -17.09 15.76
CA ASP A 436 3.92 -16.99 14.97
C ASP A 436 4.26 -15.53 14.60
N SER A 437 3.31 -14.64 14.80
CA SER A 437 3.42 -13.19 14.59
C SER A 437 3.12 -12.43 15.88
N TYR A 438 3.60 -11.18 15.99
CA TYR A 438 3.38 -10.35 17.17
C TYR A 438 3.49 -8.85 16.86
N TRP A 439 2.85 -8.03 17.67
CA TRP A 439 3.05 -6.60 17.69
C TRP A 439 4.28 -6.21 18.54
N ASP A 440 5.07 -5.27 18.04
CA ASP A 440 6.19 -4.65 18.78
C ASP A 440 5.93 -3.15 18.94
N GLY A 441 5.58 -2.74 20.14
CA GLY A 441 5.29 -1.36 20.51
C GLY A 441 6.54 -0.54 20.87
N GLY A 442 7.74 -1.10 20.75
CA GLY A 442 8.99 -0.42 21.12
C GLY A 442 9.27 -0.38 22.63
N PRO A 443 10.00 0.64 23.11
CA PRO A 443 10.43 0.72 24.51
C PRO A 443 9.27 0.79 25.50
N TRP A 444 9.28 -0.07 26.52
CA TRP A 444 8.22 -0.16 27.52
C TRP A 444 8.17 1.02 28.49
N GLU A 445 9.25 1.79 28.58
CA GLU A 445 9.27 3.05 29.35
C GLU A 445 8.30 4.11 28.77
N GLU A 446 7.96 4.01 27.50
CA GLU A 446 6.98 4.88 26.83
C GLU A 446 5.54 4.40 27.03
N ARG A 447 5.32 3.30 27.76
CA ARG A 447 4.02 2.69 28.00
C ARG A 447 3.26 2.41 26.69
N PRO A 448 3.79 1.54 25.80
CA PRO A 448 3.16 1.25 24.52
C PRO A 448 1.74 0.68 24.75
N TRP A 449 0.82 1.06 23.88
CA TRP A 449 -0.55 0.58 23.96
C TRP A 449 -1.08 0.15 22.60
N ILE A 450 -2.09 -0.71 22.65
CA ILE A 450 -2.81 -1.21 21.48
C ILE A 450 -4.31 -1.21 21.80
N ILE A 451 -5.15 -0.82 20.84
CA ILE A 451 -6.62 -0.77 20.96
C ILE A 451 -7.21 -1.62 19.83
N VAL A 452 -8.09 -2.55 20.18
CA VAL A 452 -8.90 -3.31 19.24
C VAL A 452 -10.31 -2.75 19.22
N ASN A 453 -10.81 -2.35 18.04
CA ASN A 453 -12.19 -1.94 17.83
C ASN A 453 -13.02 -3.15 17.37
N LEU A 454 -13.92 -3.63 18.20
CA LEU A 454 -14.76 -4.80 17.91
C LEU A 454 -15.85 -4.53 16.85
N GLY A 455 -15.97 -3.26 16.39
CA GLY A 455 -16.96 -2.82 15.40
C GLY A 455 -18.30 -2.41 16.01
N ARG A 456 -18.72 -3.05 17.09
CA ARG A 456 -19.93 -2.70 17.87
C ARG A 456 -19.76 -3.14 19.33
N SER A 457 -20.64 -2.68 20.21
CA SER A 457 -20.63 -3.12 21.62
C SER A 457 -21.09 -4.57 21.76
N TYR A 458 -20.35 -5.32 22.57
CA TYR A 458 -20.63 -6.70 22.96
C TYR A 458 -20.57 -6.83 24.47
N ASP A 459 -21.31 -7.81 25.03
CA ASP A 459 -21.14 -8.23 26.43
C ASP A 459 -19.91 -9.15 26.52
N ILE A 460 -18.78 -8.60 27.00
CA ILE A 460 -17.49 -9.29 27.03
C ILE A 460 -17.34 -10.10 28.30
N GLY A 461 -17.12 -11.41 28.16
CA GLY A 461 -16.90 -12.33 29.28
C GLY A 461 -15.44 -12.45 29.73
N SER A 462 -14.50 -12.25 28.84
CA SER A 462 -13.07 -12.32 29.17
C SER A 462 -12.21 -11.66 28.07
N VAL A 463 -11.00 -11.24 28.46
CA VAL A 463 -9.93 -10.83 27.54
C VAL A 463 -8.69 -11.67 27.81
N GLN A 464 -8.12 -12.27 26.77
CA GLN A 464 -6.87 -13.02 26.83
C GLN A 464 -5.77 -12.24 26.09
N VAL A 465 -4.63 -12.07 26.74
CA VAL A 465 -3.44 -11.42 26.17
C VAL A 465 -2.30 -12.42 26.13
N CYS A 466 -1.82 -12.72 24.93
CA CYS A 466 -0.66 -13.59 24.69
C CYS A 466 0.55 -12.70 24.35
N ALA A 467 1.41 -12.41 25.32
CA ALA A 467 2.63 -11.67 25.08
C ALA A 467 3.71 -12.62 24.53
N TYR A 468 4.72 -12.05 23.84
CA TYR A 468 5.76 -12.83 23.16
C TYR A 468 6.54 -13.74 24.11
N ALA A 469 6.33 -15.04 24.00
CA ALA A 469 6.89 -16.06 24.88
C ALA A 469 8.24 -16.58 24.34
N SER A 470 9.35 -16.11 24.91
CA SER A 470 10.69 -16.56 24.54
C SER A 470 11.66 -16.50 25.72
N GLY A 471 12.26 -17.64 26.08
CA GLY A 471 13.25 -17.73 27.15
C GLY A 471 12.66 -17.43 28.52
N SER A 472 13.21 -16.45 29.25
CA SER A 472 12.74 -16.02 30.56
C SER A 472 11.99 -14.68 30.51
N ARG A 473 11.40 -14.34 29.39
CA ARG A 473 10.67 -13.07 29.22
C ARG A 473 9.43 -13.04 30.07
N TYR A 474 9.18 -11.90 30.70
CA TYR A 474 7.89 -11.57 31.27
C TYR A 474 7.56 -10.10 31.02
N TYR A 475 6.28 -9.82 30.96
CA TYR A 475 5.74 -8.50 30.73
C TYR A 475 4.69 -8.18 31.79
N GLN A 476 4.58 -6.89 32.12
CA GLN A 476 3.46 -6.40 32.95
C GLN A 476 2.63 -5.45 32.09
N PHE A 477 1.32 -5.54 32.22
CA PHE A 477 0.40 -4.76 31.40
C PHE A 477 -0.97 -4.61 32.06
N GLU A 478 -1.69 -3.59 31.65
CA GLU A 478 -3.06 -3.28 32.09
C GLU A 478 -4.01 -3.50 30.91
N VAL A 479 -5.23 -4.00 31.20
CA VAL A 479 -6.26 -4.24 30.19
C VAL A 479 -7.50 -3.43 30.53
N TYR A 480 -7.96 -2.64 29.56
CA TYR A 480 -9.10 -1.76 29.67
C TYR A 480 -10.15 -2.08 28.61
N VAL A 481 -11.39 -1.71 28.88
CA VAL A 481 -12.51 -1.75 27.93
C VAL A 481 -13.23 -0.41 27.89
N SER A 482 -13.87 -0.12 26.75
CA SER A 482 -14.67 1.10 26.54
C SER A 482 -15.81 0.85 25.57
N GLU A 483 -16.93 1.56 25.72
CA GLU A 483 -18.02 1.59 24.74
C GLU A 483 -17.81 2.67 23.66
N ASP A 484 -17.19 3.80 24.02
CA ASP A 484 -17.09 5.01 23.20
C ASP A 484 -15.65 5.34 22.75
N GLY A 485 -14.64 4.65 23.31
CA GLY A 485 -13.23 4.93 23.06
C GLY A 485 -12.65 6.09 23.91
N GLU A 486 -13.48 6.82 24.65
CA GLU A 486 -13.08 7.96 25.47
C GLU A 486 -12.98 7.57 26.96
N GLU A 487 -14.03 6.96 27.54
CA GLU A 487 -14.07 6.52 28.91
C GLU A 487 -13.64 5.05 29.05
N TRP A 488 -12.59 4.80 29.81
CA TRP A 488 -11.95 3.48 29.92
C TRP A 488 -12.09 2.87 31.29
N THR A 489 -12.55 1.64 31.34
CA THR A 489 -12.68 0.84 32.58
C THR A 489 -11.58 -0.21 32.64
N LEU A 490 -10.75 -0.19 33.68
CA LEU A 490 -9.75 -1.23 33.94
C LEU A 490 -10.45 -2.54 34.31
N ILE A 491 -10.16 -3.62 33.55
CA ILE A 491 -10.70 -4.96 33.84
C ILE A 491 -9.68 -5.89 34.50
N GLY A 492 -8.39 -5.58 34.38
CA GLY A 492 -7.33 -6.35 35.02
C GLY A 492 -5.92 -5.83 34.69
N ALA A 493 -4.97 -6.29 35.50
CA ALA A 493 -3.55 -6.03 35.27
C ALA A 493 -2.73 -7.29 35.57
N LYS A 494 -1.69 -7.51 34.78
CA LYS A 494 -0.62 -8.47 35.08
C LYS A 494 0.54 -7.69 35.71
N GLU A 495 0.80 -7.90 36.98
CA GLU A 495 1.83 -7.20 37.76
C GLU A 495 2.93 -8.14 38.28
N ASP A 496 2.81 -9.43 38.05
CA ASP A 496 3.76 -10.44 38.49
C ASP A 496 4.95 -10.61 37.50
N GLU A 497 5.94 -11.40 37.93
CA GLU A 497 7.12 -11.76 37.14
C GLU A 497 7.00 -13.16 36.51
N ALA A 498 5.78 -13.67 36.32
CA ALA A 498 5.58 -14.97 35.70
C ALA A 498 6.03 -14.92 34.24
N VAL A 499 6.87 -15.89 33.86
CA VAL A 499 7.38 -16.02 32.49
C VAL A 499 6.22 -16.29 31.53
N GLU A 500 6.26 -15.62 30.37
CA GLU A 500 5.21 -15.76 29.37
C GLU A 500 5.18 -17.17 28.78
N THR A 501 3.96 -17.60 28.50
CA THR A 501 3.67 -18.87 27.79
C THR A 501 2.70 -18.60 26.65
N ASN A 502 2.61 -19.54 25.73
CA ASN A 502 1.66 -19.47 24.61
C ASN A 502 0.18 -19.52 25.06
N GLU A 503 -0.08 -19.85 26.33
CA GLU A 503 -1.43 -19.82 26.90
C GLU A 503 -1.86 -18.39 27.27
N GLY A 504 -0.90 -17.46 27.40
CA GLY A 504 -1.14 -16.06 27.75
C GLY A 504 -1.80 -15.85 29.11
N THR A 505 -2.25 -14.63 29.37
CA THR A 505 -2.95 -14.23 30.59
C THR A 505 -4.41 -13.92 30.29
N THR A 506 -5.35 -14.58 30.99
CA THR A 506 -6.79 -14.37 30.81
C THR A 506 -7.38 -13.57 31.96
N PHE A 507 -8.08 -12.49 31.64
CA PHE A 507 -8.85 -11.65 32.57
C PHE A 507 -10.32 -11.99 32.39
N THR A 508 -10.90 -12.69 33.37
CA THR A 508 -12.32 -13.04 33.35
C THR A 508 -13.15 -11.91 33.99
N ILE A 509 -14.20 -11.51 33.30
CA ILE A 509 -15.10 -10.44 33.72
C ILE A 509 -16.34 -11.08 34.38
N SER A 510 -16.57 -10.77 35.67
CA SER A 510 -17.59 -11.44 36.48
C SER A 510 -18.98 -10.80 36.43
N ALA A 511 -19.15 -9.70 35.72
CA ALA A 511 -20.41 -8.97 35.53
C ALA A 511 -20.58 -8.58 34.06
N PRO A 512 -21.82 -8.40 33.55
CA PRO A 512 -22.04 -7.90 32.20
C PRO A 512 -21.20 -6.65 31.92
N CYS A 513 -20.40 -6.69 30.86
CA CYS A 513 -19.49 -5.62 30.50
C CYS A 513 -19.65 -5.32 29.00
N MET A 514 -20.48 -4.32 28.72
CA MET A 514 -20.63 -3.85 27.34
C MET A 514 -19.39 -3.07 26.93
N ALA A 515 -18.78 -3.47 25.83
CA ALA A 515 -17.62 -2.77 25.27
C ALA A 515 -17.52 -2.93 23.74
N ARG A 516 -17.12 -1.88 23.10
CA ARG A 516 -16.74 -1.84 21.68
C ARG A 516 -15.23 -1.85 21.51
N TYR A 517 -14.49 -1.35 22.49
CA TYR A 517 -13.04 -1.21 22.42
C TYR A 517 -12.37 -1.98 23.56
N VAL A 518 -11.26 -2.63 23.23
CA VAL A 518 -10.37 -3.29 24.20
C VAL A 518 -8.98 -2.70 24.05
N ARG A 519 -8.40 -2.17 25.16
CA ARG A 519 -7.06 -1.57 25.16
C ARG A 519 -6.13 -2.33 26.09
N VAL A 520 -4.93 -2.64 25.59
CA VAL A 520 -3.83 -3.20 26.40
C VAL A 520 -2.72 -2.16 26.46
N ILE A 521 -2.23 -1.84 27.67
CA ILE A 521 -1.13 -0.90 27.90
C ILE A 521 0.02 -1.64 28.55
N GLY A 522 1.19 -1.67 27.92
CA GLY A 522 2.42 -2.19 28.51
C GLY A 522 2.93 -1.30 29.64
N THR A 523 3.31 -1.91 30.77
CA THR A 523 3.81 -1.18 31.94
C THR A 523 5.25 -1.55 32.27
N PHE A 524 5.67 -2.78 31.97
CA PHE A 524 7.04 -3.24 32.20
C PHE A 524 7.40 -4.45 31.32
N SER A 525 8.68 -4.53 30.94
CA SER A 525 9.32 -5.72 30.32
C SER A 525 10.68 -5.96 30.96
N ASN A 526 11.04 -7.22 31.21
CA ASN A 526 12.39 -7.58 31.69
C ASN A 526 13.42 -7.69 30.54
N GLN A 527 13.03 -7.34 29.33
CA GLN A 527 13.92 -7.26 28.18
C GLN A 527 14.04 -5.80 27.72
N ILE A 528 15.25 -5.37 27.47
CA ILE A 528 15.59 -4.04 26.97
C ILE A 528 15.85 -4.16 25.47
#